data_7c1024291c72982233be0368b282cf9b
#
_entry.id   7c1024291c72982233be0368b282cf9b
#
_cell.length_a   1.000
_cell.length_b   1.000
_cell.length_c   1.000
_cell.angle_alpha   90.00
_cell.angle_beta   90.00
_cell.angle_gamma   90.00
#
_symmetry.space_group_name_H-M   'P 1'
#
loop_
_entity.id
_entity.type
_entity.pdbx_description
1 polymer ?
#
loop_
_entity_poly.entity_id
_entity_poly.type
_entity_poly.pdbx_seq_one_letter_code
_entity_poly.pdbx_strand_id
1 'polypeptide(L)'
;MAAAKRIADEPAFVLHSYDWSESSLILEVFCRRQGRVALVAKGAKKPTSNFRPVLLPLQPLLLTYTLAGDGTADIHTLKGAEWVGGHVMPTGDALLSGLYLNELLLRLLARADAHTALFDAYAGVVRVLASEHGDALEPVLRSFELLLLREIGLLPSLDVQTMTLESLKADARYTLVAEGGLRMASSTDRAALAGRQWIALQRALDDDSASYTATLRACAPVAAELKPQLRTVLQYHCGSPMLRTRQLMIDLQAL
;
A
#
# COMPACT_ATOMS: atom_id res chain seq x y z
N MET A 1 -38.06 11.43 0.86
CA MET A 1 -36.83 10.66 0.49
C MET A 1 -35.63 11.50 0.88
N ALA A 2 -34.77 11.02 1.76
CA ALA A 2 -33.53 11.72 2.09
C ALA A 2 -32.69 11.89 0.81
N ALA A 3 -32.11 13.09 0.60
CA ALA A 3 -31.23 13.35 -0.53
C ALA A 3 -30.00 12.43 -0.42
N ALA A 4 -29.69 11.71 -1.49
CA ALA A 4 -28.53 10.82 -1.52
C ALA A 4 -27.25 11.65 -1.22
N LYS A 5 -26.51 11.29 -0.17
CA LYS A 5 -25.31 12.01 0.26
C LYS A 5 -24.25 11.90 -0.82
N ARG A 6 -23.75 13.04 -1.28
CA ARG A 6 -22.71 13.17 -2.30
C ARG A 6 -21.38 13.48 -1.63
N ILE A 7 -20.35 12.74 -2.01
CA ILE A 7 -18.95 13.04 -1.70
C ILE A 7 -18.36 13.70 -2.94
N ALA A 8 -17.75 14.86 -2.79
CA ALA A 8 -17.14 15.63 -3.88
C ALA A 8 -15.65 15.87 -3.61
N ASP A 9 -14.89 16.00 -4.68
CA ASP A 9 -13.46 16.34 -4.67
C ASP A 9 -12.65 15.48 -3.68
N GLU A 10 -12.94 14.17 -3.70
CA GLU A 10 -12.24 13.21 -2.85
C GLU A 10 -10.94 12.78 -3.50
N PRO A 11 -9.77 13.08 -2.90
CA PRO A 11 -8.49 12.58 -3.39
C PRO A 11 -8.46 11.05 -3.33
N ALA A 12 -8.10 10.41 -4.44
CA ALA A 12 -8.15 8.96 -4.54
C ALA A 12 -7.16 8.39 -5.56
N PHE A 13 -6.90 7.09 -5.43
CA PHE A 13 -6.22 6.26 -6.42
C PHE A 13 -7.06 5.03 -6.73
N VAL A 14 -7.09 4.62 -8.01
CA VAL A 14 -7.68 3.33 -8.39
C VAL A 14 -6.70 2.23 -8.01
N LEU A 15 -7.12 1.32 -7.14
CA LEU A 15 -6.35 0.14 -6.75
C LEU A 15 -6.56 -1.00 -7.74
N HIS A 16 -7.83 -1.22 -8.15
CA HIS A 16 -8.21 -2.28 -9.07
C HIS A 16 -9.53 -1.97 -9.76
N SER A 17 -9.76 -2.58 -10.92
CA SER A 17 -11.03 -2.51 -11.66
C SER A 17 -11.49 -3.91 -12.04
N TYR A 18 -12.80 -4.16 -11.90
CA TYR A 18 -13.47 -5.39 -12.30
C TYR A 18 -14.48 -5.09 -13.40
N ASP A 19 -14.58 -5.97 -14.36
CA ASP A 19 -15.67 -5.95 -15.33
C ASP A 19 -17.00 -6.26 -14.62
N TRP A 20 -17.99 -5.37 -14.75
CA TRP A 20 -19.30 -5.54 -14.12
C TRP A 20 -20.40 -5.83 -15.11
N SER A 21 -20.45 -5.11 -16.22
CA SER A 21 -21.42 -5.30 -17.31
C SER A 21 -20.74 -5.00 -18.63
N GLU A 22 -21.50 -5.07 -19.74
CA GLU A 22 -21.00 -4.73 -21.07
C GLU A 22 -20.32 -3.36 -21.12
N SER A 23 -20.83 -2.38 -20.35
CA SER A 23 -20.34 -1.00 -20.41
C SER A 23 -19.80 -0.44 -19.08
N SER A 24 -19.89 -1.15 -17.96
CA SER A 24 -19.58 -0.62 -16.64
C SER A 24 -18.43 -1.37 -15.96
N LEU A 25 -17.74 -0.69 -15.06
CA LEU A 25 -16.71 -1.24 -14.19
C LEU A 25 -17.12 -1.11 -12.72
N ILE A 26 -16.68 -2.04 -11.87
CA ILE A 26 -16.55 -1.82 -10.43
C ILE A 26 -15.10 -1.47 -10.16
N LEU A 27 -14.88 -0.39 -9.42
CA LEU A 27 -13.57 0.08 -9.00
C LEU A 27 -13.39 -0.15 -7.52
N GLU A 28 -12.25 -0.66 -7.11
CA GLU A 28 -11.74 -0.51 -5.75
C GLU A 28 -10.82 0.70 -5.74
N VAL A 29 -11.12 1.68 -4.91
CA VAL A 29 -10.37 2.93 -4.81
C VAL A 29 -9.86 3.14 -3.39
N PHE A 30 -8.68 3.71 -3.24
CA PHE A 30 -8.16 4.20 -1.98
C PHE A 30 -8.38 5.72 -1.93
N CYS A 31 -9.25 6.14 -1.04
CA CYS A 31 -9.65 7.53 -0.80
C CYS A 31 -8.95 8.08 0.44
N ARG A 32 -8.54 9.34 0.39
CA ARG A 32 -7.80 9.98 1.50
C ARG A 32 -8.64 10.10 2.77
N ARG A 33 -9.92 10.48 2.62
CA ARG A 33 -10.84 10.77 3.74
C ARG A 33 -11.84 9.65 4.02
N GLN A 34 -12.00 8.70 3.10
CA GLN A 34 -13.01 7.66 3.17
C GLN A 34 -12.40 6.23 3.21
N GLY A 35 -11.06 6.12 3.16
CA GLY A 35 -10.40 4.83 3.12
C GLY A 35 -10.64 4.05 1.82
N ARG A 36 -10.71 2.73 1.89
CA ARG A 36 -11.00 1.88 0.73
C ARG A 36 -12.50 1.83 0.43
N VAL A 37 -12.89 2.20 -0.79
CA VAL A 37 -14.29 2.30 -1.22
C VAL A 37 -14.49 1.57 -2.55
N ALA A 38 -15.62 0.90 -2.73
CA ALA A 38 -16.01 0.33 -4.01
C ALA A 38 -17.01 1.25 -4.75
N LEU A 39 -16.74 1.51 -6.03
CA LEU A 39 -17.53 2.40 -6.86
C LEU A 39 -17.95 1.72 -8.16
N VAL A 40 -19.24 1.80 -8.54
CA VAL A 40 -19.66 1.47 -9.90
C VAL A 40 -19.48 2.66 -10.81
N ALA A 41 -18.64 2.50 -11.85
CA ALA A 41 -18.43 3.46 -12.94
C ALA A 41 -19.29 3.07 -14.14
N LYS A 42 -20.52 3.61 -14.21
CA LYS A 42 -21.47 3.30 -15.28
C LYS A 42 -20.99 3.87 -16.61
N GLY A 43 -21.00 3.04 -17.64
CA GLY A 43 -20.59 3.45 -18.99
C GLY A 43 -19.08 3.65 -19.17
N ALA A 44 -18.24 3.30 -18.20
CA ALA A 44 -16.79 3.52 -18.25
C ALA A 44 -16.10 2.80 -19.42
N LYS A 45 -16.65 1.66 -19.89
CA LYS A 45 -16.10 0.88 -21.00
C LYS A 45 -16.51 1.39 -22.39
N LYS A 46 -17.49 2.31 -22.49
CA LYS A 46 -17.93 2.85 -23.78
C LYS A 46 -16.78 3.61 -24.46
N PRO A 47 -16.64 3.52 -25.80
CA PRO A 47 -15.58 4.24 -26.52
C PRO A 47 -15.60 5.76 -26.29
N THR A 48 -16.80 6.34 -26.08
CA THR A 48 -17.02 7.78 -25.85
C THR A 48 -16.97 8.16 -24.36
N SER A 49 -16.55 7.26 -23.48
CA SER A 49 -16.55 7.52 -22.04
C SER A 49 -15.40 8.42 -21.63
N ASN A 50 -15.70 9.51 -20.93
CA ASN A 50 -14.69 10.37 -20.30
C ASN A 50 -13.97 9.68 -19.13
N PHE A 51 -14.49 8.58 -18.61
CA PHE A 51 -13.85 7.80 -17.55
C PHE A 51 -12.69 6.94 -18.05
N ARG A 52 -12.77 6.45 -19.29
CA ARG A 52 -11.81 5.49 -19.85
C ARG A 52 -10.36 5.94 -19.79
N PRO A 53 -10.00 7.18 -20.17
CA PRO A 53 -8.61 7.66 -20.10
C PRO A 53 -8.15 8.05 -18.69
N VAL A 54 -9.08 8.18 -17.73
CA VAL A 54 -8.81 8.74 -16.40
C VAL A 54 -8.70 7.66 -15.32
N LEU A 55 -9.53 6.60 -15.38
CA LEU A 55 -9.61 5.56 -14.35
C LEU A 55 -8.46 4.55 -14.46
N LEU A 56 -7.23 5.05 -14.46
CA LEU A 56 -6.01 4.24 -14.52
C LEU A 56 -5.42 4.05 -13.12
N PRO A 57 -4.79 2.91 -12.83
CA PRO A 57 -4.07 2.71 -11.56
C PRO A 57 -2.89 3.68 -11.46
N LEU A 58 -2.44 3.95 -10.24
CA LEU A 58 -1.27 4.78 -9.95
C LEU A 58 -1.36 6.23 -10.46
N GLN A 59 -2.57 6.71 -10.79
CA GLN A 59 -2.81 8.10 -11.16
C GLN A 59 -3.59 8.81 -10.04
N PRO A 60 -3.16 10.01 -9.60
CA PRO A 60 -3.89 10.78 -8.61
C PRO A 60 -5.17 11.36 -9.22
N LEU A 61 -6.29 11.13 -8.56
CA LEU A 61 -7.62 11.52 -9.01
C LEU A 61 -8.34 12.36 -7.95
N LEU A 62 -9.24 13.23 -8.40
CA LEU A 62 -10.35 13.75 -7.60
C LEU A 62 -11.62 13.04 -8.04
N LEU A 63 -12.26 12.35 -7.10
CA LEU A 63 -13.48 11.59 -7.35
C LEU A 63 -14.70 12.29 -6.76
N THR A 64 -15.79 12.27 -7.51
CA THR A 64 -17.12 12.62 -7.02
C THR A 64 -18.02 11.40 -7.14
N TYR A 65 -18.67 11.01 -6.06
CA TYR A 65 -19.58 9.86 -6.05
C TYR A 65 -20.75 10.06 -5.09
N THR A 66 -21.80 9.27 -5.27
CA THR A 66 -23.00 9.29 -4.45
C THR A 66 -23.06 8.01 -3.62
N LEU A 67 -23.27 8.17 -2.31
CA LEU A 67 -23.46 7.04 -1.42
C LEU A 67 -24.79 6.35 -1.74
N ALA A 68 -24.77 5.02 -1.76
CA ALA A 68 -25.97 4.19 -1.92
C ALA A 68 -26.41 3.64 -0.56
N GLY A 69 -27.71 3.32 -0.41
CA GLY A 69 -28.24 2.71 0.81
C GLY A 69 -28.02 3.55 2.06
N ASP A 70 -28.22 4.88 1.98
CA ASP A 70 -27.94 5.81 3.08
C ASP A 70 -26.48 5.75 3.61
N GLY A 71 -25.55 5.26 2.78
CA GLY A 71 -24.15 5.09 3.12
C GLY A 71 -23.78 3.70 3.64
N THR A 72 -24.75 2.81 3.79
CA THR A 72 -24.53 1.43 4.28
C THR A 72 -24.27 0.40 3.19
N ALA A 73 -24.44 0.76 1.90
CA ALA A 73 -24.18 -0.13 0.80
C ALA A 73 -22.66 -0.33 0.57
N ASP A 74 -22.28 -1.53 0.18
CA ASP A 74 -20.88 -1.87 -0.11
C ASP A 74 -20.33 -1.19 -1.37
N ILE A 75 -21.20 -0.81 -2.31
CA ILE A 75 -20.81 -0.24 -3.60
C ILE A 75 -21.59 1.06 -3.83
N HIS A 76 -20.86 2.15 -4.08
CA HIS A 76 -21.43 3.46 -4.35
C HIS A 76 -21.37 3.79 -5.84
N THR A 77 -21.97 4.93 -6.26
CA THR A 77 -22.04 5.30 -7.69
C THR A 77 -21.08 6.43 -8.00
N LEU A 78 -20.08 6.17 -8.83
CA LEU A 78 -19.18 7.19 -9.39
C LEU A 78 -19.98 8.18 -10.25
N LYS A 79 -19.73 9.48 -10.06
CA LYS A 79 -20.37 10.58 -10.78
C LYS A 79 -19.37 11.42 -11.59
N GLY A 80 -18.13 11.53 -11.10
CA GLY A 80 -17.05 12.25 -11.74
C GLY A 80 -15.70 11.72 -11.33
N ALA A 81 -14.74 11.82 -12.22
CA ALA A 81 -13.34 11.54 -11.96
C ALA A 81 -12.50 12.54 -12.75
N GLU A 82 -11.59 13.22 -12.08
CA GLU A 82 -10.69 14.19 -12.68
C GLU A 82 -9.26 13.78 -12.34
N TRP A 83 -8.39 13.76 -13.36
CA TRP A 83 -6.97 13.55 -13.16
C TRP A 83 -6.33 14.83 -12.63
N VAL A 84 -5.62 14.72 -11.50
CA VAL A 84 -4.97 15.87 -10.85
C VAL A 84 -3.71 16.34 -11.58
N GLY A 85 -3.15 15.49 -12.46
CA GLY A 85 -1.92 15.80 -13.20
C GLY A 85 -0.63 15.48 -12.46
N GLY A 86 0.50 15.80 -13.09
CA GLY A 86 1.81 15.84 -12.44
C GLY A 86 2.61 14.54 -12.44
N HIS A 87 2.08 13.42 -12.99
CA HIS A 87 2.80 12.15 -13.01
C HIS A 87 2.77 11.50 -14.38
N VAL A 88 3.91 10.98 -14.79
CA VAL A 88 4.00 10.02 -15.88
C VAL A 88 3.62 8.65 -15.31
N MET A 89 2.90 7.83 -16.10
CA MET A 89 2.62 6.44 -15.69
C MET A 89 3.94 5.67 -15.51
N PRO A 90 4.17 5.04 -14.37
CA PRO A 90 5.34 4.17 -14.21
C PRO A 90 5.37 3.07 -15.25
N THR A 91 6.53 2.60 -15.63
CA THR A 91 6.73 1.50 -16.58
C THR A 91 7.63 0.41 -15.98
N GLY A 92 7.70 -0.76 -16.61
CA GLY A 92 8.57 -1.86 -16.20
C GLY A 92 8.39 -2.25 -14.72
N ASP A 93 9.50 -2.42 -14.00
CA ASP A 93 9.53 -2.85 -12.61
C ASP A 93 8.85 -1.84 -11.66
N ALA A 94 8.89 -0.55 -11.96
CA ALA A 94 8.21 0.48 -11.18
C ALA A 94 6.68 0.34 -11.27
N LEU A 95 6.15 0.04 -12.46
CA LEU A 95 4.71 -0.26 -12.64
C LEU A 95 4.30 -1.50 -11.83
N LEU A 96 5.06 -2.59 -11.96
CA LEU A 96 4.79 -3.84 -11.23
C LEU A 96 4.88 -3.64 -9.72
N SER A 97 5.83 -2.83 -9.26
CA SER A 97 5.96 -2.45 -7.84
C SER A 97 4.75 -1.65 -7.36
N GLY A 98 4.25 -0.71 -8.15
CA GLY A 98 3.03 0.03 -7.82
C GLY A 98 1.79 -0.86 -7.76
N LEU A 99 1.64 -1.78 -8.73
CA LEU A 99 0.55 -2.77 -8.72
C LEU A 99 0.65 -3.73 -7.53
N TYR A 100 1.86 -4.09 -7.11
CA TYR A 100 2.09 -4.85 -5.89
C TYR A 100 1.59 -4.10 -4.65
N LEU A 101 1.87 -2.80 -4.51
CA LEU A 101 1.35 -2.01 -3.41
C LEU A 101 -0.18 -1.91 -3.45
N ASN A 102 -0.77 -1.78 -4.64
CA ASN A 102 -2.22 -1.82 -4.80
C ASN A 102 -2.81 -3.15 -4.30
N GLU A 103 -2.17 -4.28 -4.62
CA GLU A 103 -2.61 -5.60 -4.14
C GLU A 103 -2.53 -5.70 -2.60
N LEU A 104 -1.48 -5.16 -1.98
CA LEU A 104 -1.38 -5.11 -0.51
C LEU A 104 -2.52 -4.30 0.11
N LEU A 105 -2.78 -3.09 -0.40
CA LEU A 105 -3.87 -2.23 0.08
C LEU A 105 -5.24 -2.90 -0.08
N LEU A 106 -5.47 -3.58 -1.21
CA LEU A 106 -6.71 -4.33 -1.45
C LEU A 106 -6.94 -5.46 -0.45
N ARG A 107 -5.88 -6.15 -0.05
CA ARG A 107 -5.96 -7.31 0.82
C ARG A 107 -6.01 -6.96 2.30
N LEU A 108 -5.30 -5.90 2.69
CA LEU A 108 -5.06 -5.59 4.09
C LEU A 108 -5.95 -4.48 4.65
N LEU A 109 -6.39 -3.51 3.83
CA LEU A 109 -7.25 -2.44 4.33
C LEU A 109 -8.71 -2.89 4.43
N ALA A 110 -9.35 -2.55 5.54
CA ALA A 110 -10.81 -2.61 5.67
C ALA A 110 -11.48 -1.59 4.74
N ARG A 111 -12.75 -1.81 4.40
CA ARG A 111 -13.56 -0.81 3.67
C ARG A 111 -14.04 0.28 4.60
N ALA A 112 -14.17 1.49 4.07
CA ALA A 112 -14.68 2.67 4.77
C ALA A 112 -13.92 3.02 6.07
N ASP A 113 -12.64 2.63 6.15
CA ASP A 113 -11.73 2.97 7.23
C ASP A 113 -10.64 3.92 6.70
N ALA A 114 -10.62 5.15 7.22
CA ALA A 114 -9.77 6.22 6.70
C ALA A 114 -8.36 6.14 7.29
N HIS A 115 -7.36 6.05 6.41
CA HIS A 115 -5.94 6.02 6.74
C HIS A 115 -5.22 7.18 6.04
N THR A 116 -5.45 8.40 6.51
CA THR A 116 -4.97 9.63 5.83
C THR A 116 -3.45 9.68 5.70
N ALA A 117 -2.72 9.35 6.78
CA ALA A 117 -1.25 9.33 6.76
C ALA A 117 -0.70 8.28 5.79
N LEU A 118 -1.31 7.10 5.76
CA LEU A 118 -0.96 6.05 4.80
C LEU A 118 -1.26 6.44 3.35
N PHE A 119 -2.39 7.13 3.12
CA PHE A 119 -2.70 7.68 1.79
C PHE A 119 -1.65 8.67 1.32
N ASP A 120 -1.23 9.60 2.19
CA ASP A 120 -0.21 10.61 1.86
C ASP A 120 1.15 9.94 1.60
N ALA A 121 1.51 8.90 2.38
CA ALA A 121 2.70 8.09 2.12
C ALA A 121 2.60 7.34 0.77
N TYR A 122 1.46 6.72 0.46
CA TYR A 122 1.22 6.06 -0.83
C TYR A 122 1.35 7.04 -2.00
N ALA A 123 0.77 8.23 -1.90
CA ALA A 123 0.91 9.27 -2.91
C ALA A 123 2.38 9.70 -3.12
N GLY A 124 3.17 9.74 -2.04
CA GLY A 124 4.62 9.96 -2.09
C GLY A 124 5.35 8.84 -2.82
N VAL A 125 5.02 7.59 -2.52
CA VAL A 125 5.60 6.42 -3.22
C VAL A 125 5.28 6.45 -4.71
N VAL A 126 4.02 6.68 -5.08
CA VAL A 126 3.60 6.75 -6.50
C VAL A 126 4.40 7.80 -7.26
N ARG A 127 4.69 8.95 -6.64
CA ARG A 127 5.57 9.99 -7.24
C ARG A 127 6.98 9.48 -7.50
N VAL A 128 7.57 8.74 -6.56
CA VAL A 128 8.91 8.17 -6.74
C VAL A 128 8.89 7.10 -7.84
N LEU A 129 7.87 6.24 -7.89
CA LEU A 129 7.71 5.23 -8.94
C LEU A 129 7.58 5.85 -10.35
N ALA A 130 7.00 7.04 -10.44
CA ALA A 130 6.85 7.79 -11.70
C ALA A 130 8.13 8.54 -12.12
N SER A 131 9.18 8.53 -11.30
CA SER A 131 10.46 9.18 -11.56
C SER A 131 11.55 8.14 -11.92
N GLU A 132 12.63 8.57 -12.54
CA GLU A 132 13.74 7.68 -12.93
C GLU A 132 14.72 7.37 -11.78
N HIS A 133 14.22 7.14 -10.57
CA HIS A 133 15.04 6.89 -9.37
C HIS A 133 15.11 5.38 -9.04
N GLY A 134 15.66 4.59 -9.95
CA GLY A 134 15.75 3.11 -9.82
C GLY A 134 16.34 2.61 -8.50
N ASP A 135 17.42 3.23 -8.01
CA ASP A 135 18.11 2.84 -6.77
C ASP A 135 17.28 3.12 -5.51
N ALA A 136 16.32 4.03 -5.58
CA ALA A 136 15.43 4.34 -4.46
C ALA A 136 14.26 3.36 -4.32
N LEU A 137 14.02 2.50 -5.30
CA LEU A 137 12.84 1.64 -5.37
C LEU A 137 12.73 0.70 -4.16
N GLU A 138 13.77 -0.03 -3.83
CA GLU A 138 13.78 -0.98 -2.71
C GLU A 138 13.52 -0.29 -1.36
N PRO A 139 14.27 0.76 -0.96
CA PRO A 139 13.97 1.49 0.28
C PRO A 139 12.56 2.06 0.34
N VAL A 140 12.05 2.59 -0.77
CA VAL A 140 10.69 3.16 -0.87
C VAL A 140 9.63 2.08 -0.61
N LEU A 141 9.77 0.91 -1.21
CA LEU A 141 8.85 -0.20 -0.97
C LEU A 141 8.91 -0.69 0.48
N ARG A 142 10.12 -0.87 1.05
CA ARG A 142 10.28 -1.34 2.45
C ARG A 142 9.69 -0.34 3.45
N SER A 143 9.91 0.96 3.22
CA SER A 143 9.33 1.99 4.10
C SER A 143 7.81 1.99 4.06
N PHE A 144 7.21 1.87 2.88
CA PHE A 144 5.75 1.81 2.75
C PHE A 144 5.17 0.55 3.38
N GLU A 145 5.80 -0.61 3.20
CA GLU A 145 5.38 -1.87 3.82
C GLU A 145 5.38 -1.81 5.35
N LEU A 146 6.41 -1.20 5.96
CA LEU A 146 6.47 -0.98 7.40
C LEU A 146 5.36 -0.04 7.87
N LEU A 147 5.14 1.08 7.16
CA LEU A 147 4.08 2.03 7.48
C LEU A 147 2.69 1.40 7.35
N LEU A 148 2.47 0.61 6.30
CA LEU A 148 1.21 -0.13 6.12
C LEU A 148 0.96 -1.08 7.30
N LEU A 149 1.93 -1.93 7.64
CA LEU A 149 1.80 -2.88 8.74
C LEU A 149 1.59 -2.19 10.09
N ARG A 150 2.27 -1.06 10.33
CA ARG A 150 2.08 -0.23 11.53
C ARG A 150 0.66 0.33 11.58
N GLU A 151 0.21 0.95 10.51
CA GLU A 151 -1.08 1.65 10.43
C GLU A 151 -2.27 0.72 10.71
N ILE A 152 -2.18 -0.53 10.25
CA ILE A 152 -3.22 -1.54 10.47
C ILE A 152 -2.98 -2.41 11.72
N GLY A 153 -1.99 -2.05 12.56
CA GLY A 153 -1.72 -2.74 13.84
C GLY A 153 -1.12 -4.13 13.71
N LEU A 154 -0.49 -4.46 12.58
CA LEU A 154 0.13 -5.77 12.33
C LEU A 154 1.66 -5.78 12.48
N LEU A 155 2.28 -4.63 12.75
CA LEU A 155 3.70 -4.54 13.04
C LEU A 155 3.91 -4.57 14.56
N PRO A 156 4.69 -5.52 15.09
CA PRO A 156 5.07 -5.50 16.50
C PRO A 156 6.05 -4.35 16.79
N SER A 157 6.24 -4.01 18.06
CA SER A 157 7.30 -3.09 18.45
C SER A 157 8.66 -3.62 18.01
N LEU A 158 9.49 -2.75 17.40
CA LEU A 158 10.77 -3.11 16.80
C LEU A 158 11.98 -2.84 17.74
N ASP A 159 11.75 -2.41 18.96
CA ASP A 159 12.80 -2.14 19.97
C ASP A 159 12.85 -3.18 21.12
N VAL A 160 11.90 -4.13 21.10
CA VAL A 160 11.82 -5.24 22.05
C VAL A 160 11.61 -6.58 21.34
N GLN A 161 12.01 -7.67 21.95
CA GLN A 161 11.64 -9.01 21.52
C GLN A 161 10.14 -9.24 21.80
N THR A 162 9.36 -9.63 20.83
CA THR A 162 7.89 -9.69 20.94
C THR A 162 7.42 -10.65 22.04
N MET A 163 8.06 -11.81 22.20
CA MET A 163 7.61 -12.84 23.14
C MET A 163 8.10 -12.62 24.57
N THR A 164 9.26 -12.01 24.77
CA THR A 164 9.88 -11.82 26.10
C THR A 164 9.76 -10.42 26.63
N LEU A 165 9.44 -9.44 25.76
CA LEU A 165 9.41 -8.00 26.02
C LEU A 165 10.77 -7.45 26.47
N GLU A 166 11.86 -8.19 26.26
CA GLU A 166 13.22 -7.73 26.56
C GLU A 166 13.67 -6.73 25.49
N SER A 167 14.29 -5.64 25.94
CA SER A 167 14.89 -4.65 25.05
C SER A 167 15.99 -5.27 24.18
N LEU A 168 16.09 -4.82 22.94
CA LEU A 168 17.10 -5.30 22.01
C LEU A 168 18.50 -4.86 22.44
N LYS A 169 19.47 -5.77 22.34
CA LYS A 169 20.90 -5.46 22.48
C LYS A 169 21.40 -4.93 21.12
N ALA A 170 22.08 -3.78 21.12
CA ALA A 170 22.45 -3.05 19.90
C ALA A 170 23.20 -3.91 18.86
N ASP A 171 24.11 -4.78 19.30
CA ASP A 171 24.98 -5.58 18.42
C ASP A 171 24.49 -7.02 18.20
N ALA A 172 23.49 -7.48 18.96
CA ALA A 172 22.87 -8.78 18.72
C ALA A 172 21.99 -8.72 17.46
N ARG A 173 21.79 -9.88 16.83
CA ARG A 173 21.02 -9.97 15.60
C ARG A 173 19.61 -10.49 15.88
N TYR A 174 18.63 -9.88 15.21
CA TYR A 174 17.23 -10.22 15.35
C TYR A 174 16.57 -10.35 13.97
N THR A 175 15.52 -11.15 13.93
CA THR A 175 14.71 -11.39 12.73
C THR A 175 13.23 -11.20 13.03
N LEU A 176 12.50 -10.65 12.08
CA LEU A 176 11.06 -10.50 12.14
C LEU A 176 10.39 -11.72 11.49
N VAL A 177 9.51 -12.40 12.23
CA VAL A 177 8.76 -13.56 11.77
C VAL A 177 7.26 -13.33 11.93
N ALA A 178 6.45 -13.90 11.05
CA ALA A 178 5.02 -13.59 10.94
C ALA A 178 4.23 -13.87 12.23
N GLU A 179 4.45 -15.02 12.87
CA GLU A 179 3.69 -15.42 14.06
C GLU A 179 4.34 -15.02 15.38
N GLY A 180 5.67 -14.94 15.39
CA GLY A 180 6.45 -14.69 16.62
C GLY A 180 6.93 -13.25 16.78
N GLY A 181 6.66 -12.39 15.80
CA GLY A 181 7.16 -11.01 15.79
C GLY A 181 8.68 -10.94 15.74
N LEU A 182 9.28 -10.00 16.47
CA LEU A 182 10.73 -9.80 16.51
C LEU A 182 11.37 -10.71 17.56
N ARG A 183 12.33 -11.53 17.15
CA ARG A 183 13.07 -12.46 18.02
C ARG A 183 14.57 -12.47 17.71
N MET A 184 15.36 -12.98 18.63
CA MET A 184 16.78 -13.22 18.39
C MET A 184 16.96 -14.16 17.19
N ALA A 185 17.89 -13.81 16.31
CA ALA A 185 18.19 -14.61 15.14
C ALA A 185 18.95 -15.89 15.51
N SER A 186 18.62 -16.98 14.83
CA SER A 186 19.32 -18.26 14.90
C SER A 186 20.27 -18.41 13.71
N SER A 187 21.10 -19.46 13.72
CA SER A 187 22.02 -19.79 12.64
C SER A 187 21.30 -20.18 11.32
N THR A 188 20.02 -20.52 11.40
CA THR A 188 19.21 -20.90 10.23
C THR A 188 18.54 -19.69 9.55
N ASP A 189 18.51 -18.52 10.19
CA ASP A 189 17.89 -17.34 9.64
C ASP A 189 18.78 -16.72 8.56
N ARG A 190 18.28 -16.64 7.33
CA ARG A 190 18.99 -16.12 6.16
C ARG A 190 19.11 -14.60 6.15
N ALA A 191 18.20 -13.91 6.86
CA ALA A 191 18.18 -12.46 6.95
C ALA A 191 17.94 -12.06 8.40
N ALA A 192 18.80 -11.19 8.91
CA ALA A 192 18.68 -10.65 10.25
C ALA A 192 19.36 -9.28 10.30
N LEU A 193 18.85 -8.39 11.16
CA LEU A 193 19.38 -7.05 11.39
C LEU A 193 19.97 -6.94 12.79
N ALA A 194 20.94 -6.07 12.98
CA ALA A 194 21.42 -5.73 14.32
C ALA A 194 20.34 -4.98 15.11
N GLY A 195 20.32 -5.15 16.43
CA GLY A 195 19.34 -4.49 17.30
C GLY A 195 19.30 -2.98 17.12
N ARG A 196 20.47 -2.33 16.94
CA ARG A 196 20.54 -0.89 16.65
C ARG A 196 19.78 -0.47 15.38
N GLN A 197 19.72 -1.34 14.36
CA GLN A 197 19.00 -1.06 13.11
C GLN A 197 17.48 -1.16 13.32
N TRP A 198 17.01 -2.16 14.05
CA TRP A 198 15.60 -2.29 14.45
C TRP A 198 15.14 -1.12 15.31
N ILE A 199 15.95 -0.72 16.32
CA ILE A 199 15.68 0.45 17.17
C ILE A 199 15.61 1.74 16.33
N ALA A 200 16.48 1.88 15.32
CA ALA A 200 16.44 3.02 14.42
C ALA A 200 15.16 3.06 13.56
N LEU A 201 14.70 1.88 13.08
CA LEU A 201 13.43 1.76 12.38
C LEU A 201 12.24 2.12 13.28
N GLN A 202 12.23 1.64 14.54
CA GLN A 202 11.18 1.99 15.51
C GLN A 202 11.11 3.51 15.71
N ARG A 203 12.24 4.15 16.00
CA ARG A 203 12.30 5.61 16.19
C ARG A 203 11.81 6.39 14.96
N ALA A 204 12.14 5.91 13.76
CA ALA A 204 11.70 6.53 12.53
C ALA A 204 10.19 6.38 12.31
N LEU A 205 9.62 5.25 12.72
CA LEU A 205 8.17 5.02 12.68
C LEU A 205 7.43 5.88 13.72
N ASP A 206 8.03 6.15 14.88
CA ASP A 206 7.43 6.95 15.96
C ASP A 206 7.54 8.47 15.73
N ASP A 207 8.25 8.90 14.69
CA ASP A 207 8.34 10.32 14.31
C ASP A 207 7.07 10.76 13.58
N ASP A 208 6.10 11.26 14.32
CA ASP A 208 4.80 11.73 13.79
C ASP A 208 4.93 12.90 12.79
N SER A 209 6.03 13.69 12.87
CA SER A 209 6.22 14.88 12.05
C SER A 209 6.72 14.56 10.63
N ALA A 210 7.42 13.44 10.44
CA ALA A 210 8.07 13.10 9.18
C ALA A 210 8.16 11.59 8.94
N SER A 211 7.19 10.82 9.42
CA SER A 211 7.26 9.34 9.49
C SER A 211 7.65 8.67 8.17
N TYR A 212 7.12 9.11 7.03
CA TYR A 212 7.49 8.53 5.73
C TYR A 212 8.97 8.80 5.39
N THR A 213 9.42 10.05 5.49
CA THR A 213 10.81 10.41 5.14
C THR A 213 11.82 9.83 6.14
N ALA A 214 11.48 9.82 7.44
CA ALA A 214 12.30 9.23 8.48
C ALA A 214 12.44 7.72 8.27
N THR A 215 11.31 7.03 8.04
CA THR A 215 11.28 5.59 7.76
C THR A 215 12.05 5.23 6.49
N LEU A 216 11.92 6.01 5.41
CA LEU A 216 12.67 5.82 4.18
C LEU A 216 14.19 5.89 4.42
N ARG A 217 14.66 6.88 5.18
CA ARG A 217 16.08 7.01 5.54
C ARG A 217 16.58 5.84 6.39
N ALA A 218 15.76 5.38 7.35
CA ALA A 218 16.11 4.24 8.19
C ALA A 218 16.12 2.91 7.41
N CYS A 219 15.24 2.76 6.42
CA CYS A 219 15.16 1.57 5.56
C CYS A 219 16.32 1.49 4.56
N ALA A 220 16.84 2.62 4.06
CA ALA A 220 17.82 2.64 2.96
C ALA A 220 19.03 1.72 3.20
N PRO A 221 19.70 1.72 4.37
CA PRO A 221 20.87 0.87 4.59
C PRO A 221 20.55 -0.61 4.84
N VAL A 222 19.28 -0.98 4.99
CA VAL A 222 18.84 -2.34 5.42
C VAL A 222 17.75 -2.92 4.54
N ALA A 223 17.45 -2.29 3.41
CA ALA A 223 16.32 -2.65 2.54
C ALA A 223 16.42 -4.10 2.02
N ALA A 224 17.65 -4.56 1.72
CA ALA A 224 17.89 -5.90 1.21
C ALA A 224 17.55 -6.98 2.26
N GLU A 225 17.94 -6.77 3.51
CA GLU A 225 17.67 -7.69 4.62
C GLU A 225 16.21 -7.62 5.10
N LEU A 226 15.57 -6.46 5.00
CA LEU A 226 14.14 -6.28 5.30
C LEU A 226 13.25 -7.02 4.30
N LYS A 227 13.61 -7.02 3.02
CA LYS A 227 12.79 -7.58 1.94
C LYS A 227 12.27 -9.00 2.20
N PRO A 228 13.09 -10.01 2.52
CA PRO A 228 12.60 -11.36 2.78
C PRO A 228 11.74 -11.44 4.04
N GLN A 229 12.05 -10.66 5.08
CA GLN A 229 11.33 -10.66 6.35
C GLN A 229 9.92 -10.06 6.18
N LEU A 230 9.82 -8.85 5.63
CA LEU A 230 8.55 -8.18 5.36
C LEU A 230 7.68 -8.98 4.38
N ARG A 231 8.30 -9.61 3.37
CA ARG A 231 7.59 -10.51 2.46
C ARG A 231 6.87 -11.63 3.21
N THR A 232 7.56 -12.31 4.13
CA THR A 232 6.96 -13.41 4.90
C THR A 232 5.81 -12.91 5.76
N VAL A 233 5.98 -11.78 6.45
CA VAL A 233 4.94 -11.16 7.27
C VAL A 233 3.73 -10.77 6.42
N LEU A 234 3.94 -10.08 5.31
CA LEU A 234 2.86 -9.64 4.43
C LEU A 234 2.11 -10.81 3.79
N GLN A 235 2.82 -11.85 3.34
CA GLN A 235 2.19 -13.06 2.80
C GLN A 235 1.31 -13.77 3.82
N TYR A 236 1.78 -13.86 5.06
CA TYR A 236 1.01 -14.42 6.16
C TYR A 236 -0.29 -13.65 6.39
N HIS A 237 -0.22 -12.33 6.55
CA HIS A 237 -1.39 -11.50 6.81
C HIS A 237 -2.31 -11.36 5.58
N CYS A 238 -1.79 -11.46 4.37
CA CYS A 238 -2.61 -11.52 3.16
C CYS A 238 -3.34 -12.86 2.96
N GLY A 239 -3.07 -13.87 3.78
CA GLY A 239 -3.65 -15.20 3.65
C GLY A 239 -3.30 -15.90 2.33
N SER A 240 -2.16 -15.55 1.73
CA SER A 240 -1.77 -16.08 0.42
C SER A 240 -0.25 -16.28 0.35
N PRO A 241 0.22 -17.48 0.01
CA PRO A 241 1.65 -17.78 -0.11
C PRO A 241 2.29 -17.06 -1.30
N MET A 242 1.50 -16.64 -2.28
CA MET A 242 1.96 -15.94 -3.47
C MET A 242 0.98 -14.82 -3.85
N LEU A 243 1.45 -13.59 -3.91
CA LEU A 243 0.69 -12.46 -4.44
C LEU A 243 0.61 -12.55 -5.97
N ARG A 244 -0.51 -12.13 -6.55
CA ARG A 244 -0.75 -12.19 -8.01
C ARG A 244 0.27 -11.34 -8.78
N THR A 245 0.56 -10.14 -8.29
CA THR A 245 1.55 -9.25 -8.89
C THR A 245 2.95 -9.87 -8.89
N ARG A 246 3.30 -10.62 -7.86
CA ARG A 246 4.57 -11.34 -7.81
C ARG A 246 4.60 -12.50 -8.80
N GLN A 247 3.52 -13.27 -8.93
CA GLN A 247 3.45 -14.31 -9.95
C GLN A 247 3.64 -13.71 -11.34
N LEU A 248 2.98 -12.59 -11.63
CA LEU A 248 3.16 -11.87 -12.88
C LEU A 248 4.61 -11.43 -13.13
N MET A 249 5.32 -10.93 -12.09
CA MET A 249 6.73 -10.58 -12.21
C MET A 249 7.60 -11.80 -12.58
N ILE A 250 7.35 -12.95 -11.97
CA ILE A 250 8.08 -14.20 -12.27
C ILE A 250 7.80 -14.65 -13.70
N ASP A 251 6.55 -14.64 -14.11
CA ASP A 251 6.12 -15.06 -15.45
C ASP A 251 6.74 -14.17 -16.54
N LEU A 252 6.83 -12.86 -16.31
CA LEU A 252 7.48 -11.91 -17.23
C LEU A 252 9.00 -12.07 -17.30
N GLN A 253 9.65 -12.50 -16.22
CA GLN A 253 11.10 -12.77 -16.22
C GLN A 253 11.47 -14.11 -16.89
N ALA A 254 10.49 -14.97 -17.09
CA ALA A 254 10.66 -16.27 -17.74
C ALA A 254 10.46 -16.21 -19.28
N LEU A 255 10.03 -15.05 -19.81
CA LEU A 255 9.88 -14.77 -21.24
C LEU A 255 11.16 -14.23 -21.87
#